data_25a0ba05ad0127a6a9944d53ffb36411
#
_entry.id   25a0ba05ad0127a6a9944d53ffb36411
#
_cell.length_a   1.000
_cell.length_b   1.000
_cell.length_c   1.000
_cell.angle_alpha   90.00
_cell.angle_beta   90.00
_cell.angle_gamma   90.00
#
_symmetry.space_group_name_H-M   'P 1'
#
loop_
_entity.id
_entity.type
_entity.pdbx_description
1 polymer ?
#
loop_
_entity_poly.entity_id
_entity_poly.type
_entity_poly.pdbx_seq_one_letter_code
_entity_poly.pdbx_strand_id
1 'polypeptide(L)'
;MRVLSILPIVMLLGGCATPTLYQWGGYDQALYAGYKDPNKMEAMRLELEAHIAAMEKSGQRVAPGLYAELGTLYLQSGAPDKAVVFYSRERDTWPESSGFMTAMIKNIERRQQSREEKTK
;
A
#
# COMPACT_ATOMS: atom_id res chain seq x y z
N MET A 1 -29.26 29.66 53.14
CA MET A 1 -29.38 28.97 51.86
C MET A 1 -28.02 28.96 51.15
N ARG A 2 -27.36 27.83 51.13
CA ARG A 2 -26.06 27.69 50.46
C ARG A 2 -26.33 27.27 49.02
N VAL A 3 -26.12 28.20 48.07
CA VAL A 3 -26.18 27.91 46.64
C VAL A 3 -24.89 27.20 46.27
N LEU A 4 -24.99 25.89 46.05
CA LEU A 4 -23.90 25.06 45.60
C LEU A 4 -23.73 25.29 44.09
N SER A 5 -22.77 26.16 43.69
CA SER A 5 -22.39 26.37 42.31
C SER A 5 -21.73 25.11 41.76
N ILE A 6 -22.48 24.31 41.01
CA ILE A 6 -21.93 23.22 40.25
C ILE A 6 -21.30 23.80 38.99
N LEU A 7 -20.00 23.90 39.01
CA LEU A 7 -19.19 24.30 37.87
C LEU A 7 -19.12 23.09 36.91
N PRO A 8 -19.62 23.18 35.64
CA PRO A 8 -19.48 22.09 34.70
C PRO A 8 -18.02 22.00 34.25
N ILE A 9 -17.36 20.94 34.69
CA ILE A 9 -16.05 20.54 34.12
C ILE A 9 -16.30 20.08 32.70
N VAL A 10 -16.13 20.95 31.72
CA VAL A 10 -16.04 20.58 30.30
C VAL A 10 -14.68 19.91 30.14
N MET A 11 -14.68 18.58 30.14
CA MET A 11 -13.53 17.80 29.71
C MET A 11 -13.35 18.06 28.20
N LEU A 12 -12.39 18.89 27.87
CA LEU A 12 -11.83 19.04 26.54
C LEU A 12 -11.11 17.71 26.20
N LEU A 13 -11.82 16.77 25.62
CA LEU A 13 -11.25 15.63 24.93
C LEU A 13 -10.56 16.15 23.67
N GLY A 14 -9.41 16.78 23.84
CA GLY A 14 -8.48 17.07 22.77
C GLY A 14 -7.95 15.75 22.25
N GLY A 15 -8.64 15.16 21.28
CA GLY A 15 -8.10 14.03 20.52
C GLY A 15 -6.78 14.47 19.90
N CYS A 16 -5.67 13.93 20.38
CA CYS A 16 -4.37 14.10 19.73
C CYS A 16 -4.47 13.46 18.34
N ALA A 17 -4.77 14.28 17.31
CA ALA A 17 -4.53 13.89 15.93
C ALA A 17 -3.01 13.75 15.77
N THR A 18 -2.50 12.53 15.87
CA THR A 18 -1.11 12.25 15.55
C THR A 18 -0.92 12.53 14.06
N PRO A 19 0.04 13.39 13.67
CA PRO A 19 0.34 13.59 12.26
C PRO A 19 0.73 12.25 11.67
N THR A 20 0.10 11.88 10.56
CA THR A 20 0.44 10.64 9.85
C THR A 20 1.87 10.74 9.34
N LEU A 21 2.71 9.77 9.70
CA LEU A 21 4.12 9.74 9.31
C LEU A 21 4.30 9.62 7.79
N TYR A 22 3.34 8.98 7.12
CA TYR A 22 3.33 8.76 5.69
C TYR A 22 2.06 9.29 5.05
N GLN A 23 2.16 9.72 3.79
CA GLN A 23 1.01 10.10 2.98
C GLN A 23 0.47 8.86 2.25
N TRP A 24 -0.79 8.55 2.50
CA TRP A 24 -1.50 7.43 1.90
C TRP A 24 -2.37 7.84 0.69
N GLY A 25 -2.59 9.16 0.51
CA GLY A 25 -3.46 9.69 -0.55
C GLY A 25 -4.90 9.18 -0.40
N GLY A 26 -5.56 8.92 -1.53
CA GLY A 26 -6.89 8.28 -1.57
C GLY A 26 -6.84 6.74 -1.64
N TYR A 27 -5.67 6.15 -1.37
CA TYR A 27 -5.43 4.72 -1.57
C TYR A 27 -6.38 3.83 -0.76
N ASP A 28 -6.66 4.16 0.49
CA ASP A 28 -7.56 3.41 1.37
C ASP A 28 -8.99 3.35 0.80
N GLN A 29 -9.47 4.45 0.24
CA GLN A 29 -10.78 4.52 -0.41
C GLN A 29 -10.80 3.74 -1.73
N ALA A 30 -9.74 3.86 -2.53
CA ALA A 30 -9.59 3.13 -3.78
C ALA A 30 -9.49 1.61 -3.54
N LEU A 31 -8.76 1.20 -2.52
CA LEU A 31 -8.65 -0.19 -2.07
C LEU A 31 -10.01 -0.78 -1.70
N TYR A 32 -10.78 -0.06 -0.89
CA TYR A 32 -12.11 -0.49 -0.50
C TYR A 32 -13.06 -0.63 -1.70
N ALA A 33 -13.00 0.32 -2.64
CA ALA A 33 -13.80 0.27 -3.86
C ALA A 33 -13.40 -0.91 -4.76
N GLY A 34 -12.10 -1.20 -4.88
CA GLY A 34 -11.57 -2.32 -5.66
C GLY A 34 -11.98 -3.69 -5.10
N TYR A 35 -11.98 -3.84 -3.78
CA TYR A 35 -12.45 -5.08 -3.15
C TYR A 35 -13.94 -5.34 -3.34
N LYS A 36 -14.75 -4.30 -3.45
CA LYS A 36 -16.20 -4.43 -3.68
C LYS A 36 -16.55 -4.69 -5.14
N ASP A 37 -15.76 -4.19 -6.06
CA ASP A 37 -16.03 -4.26 -7.50
C ASP A 37 -14.72 -4.57 -8.25
N PRO A 38 -14.56 -5.80 -8.76
CA PRO A 38 -13.38 -6.19 -9.52
C PRO A 38 -13.09 -5.30 -10.74
N ASN A 39 -14.12 -4.66 -11.31
CA ASN A 39 -13.93 -3.75 -12.44
C ASN A 39 -13.19 -2.45 -12.06
N LYS A 40 -13.09 -2.16 -10.76
CA LYS A 40 -12.36 -1.01 -10.24
C LYS A 40 -10.89 -1.29 -9.93
N MET A 41 -10.45 -2.53 -10.05
CA MET A 41 -9.07 -2.91 -9.76
C MET A 41 -8.06 -2.19 -10.66
N GLU A 42 -8.39 -1.99 -11.92
CA GLU A 42 -7.53 -1.24 -12.85
C GLU A 42 -7.44 0.24 -12.47
N ALA A 43 -8.56 0.87 -12.10
CA ALA A 43 -8.57 2.25 -11.61
C ALA A 43 -7.74 2.38 -10.32
N MET A 44 -7.87 1.44 -9.40
CA MET A 44 -7.08 1.39 -8.18
C MET A 44 -5.58 1.28 -8.46
N ARG A 45 -5.19 0.42 -9.39
CA ARG A 45 -3.78 0.28 -9.81
C ARG A 45 -3.22 1.60 -10.34
N LEU A 46 -3.96 2.26 -11.23
CA LEU A 46 -3.55 3.55 -11.81
C LEU A 46 -3.42 4.64 -10.75
N GLU A 47 -4.37 4.71 -9.82
CA GLU A 47 -4.33 5.68 -8.72
C GLU A 47 -3.14 5.46 -7.79
N LEU A 48 -2.88 4.21 -7.41
CA LEU A 48 -1.73 3.86 -6.59
C LEU A 48 -0.41 4.14 -7.29
N GLU A 49 -0.31 3.83 -8.59
CA GLU A 49 0.87 4.12 -9.39
C GLU A 49 1.15 5.62 -9.46
N ALA A 50 0.11 6.44 -9.70
CA ALA A 50 0.23 7.90 -9.71
C ALA A 50 0.64 8.46 -8.34
N HIS A 51 0.10 7.91 -7.26
CA HIS A 51 0.47 8.31 -5.90
C HIS A 51 1.95 8.01 -5.62
N ILE A 52 2.41 6.80 -5.92
CA ILE A 52 3.82 6.41 -5.73
C ILE A 52 4.75 7.32 -6.56
N ALA A 53 4.42 7.56 -7.82
CA ALA A 53 5.19 8.44 -8.69
C ALA A 53 5.28 9.88 -8.16
N ALA A 54 4.19 10.41 -7.59
CA ALA A 54 4.17 11.72 -6.96
C ALA A 54 5.07 11.78 -5.72
N MET A 55 5.07 10.73 -4.89
CA MET A 55 5.92 10.63 -3.71
C MET A 55 7.41 10.57 -4.12
N GLU A 56 7.76 9.73 -5.09
CA GLU A 56 9.13 9.62 -5.60
C GLU A 56 9.61 10.96 -6.18
N LYS A 57 8.78 11.63 -6.98
CA LYS A 57 9.09 12.94 -7.57
C LYS A 57 9.33 14.03 -6.53
N SER A 58 8.58 14.01 -5.43
CA SER A 58 8.73 14.98 -4.34
C SER A 58 9.86 14.64 -3.36
N GLY A 59 10.57 13.52 -3.56
CA GLY A 59 11.63 13.03 -2.66
C GLY A 59 11.08 12.52 -1.32
N GLN A 60 9.78 12.28 -1.22
CA GLN A 60 9.16 11.71 -0.04
C GLN A 60 9.25 10.18 -0.08
N ARG A 61 9.42 9.59 1.09
CA ARG A 61 9.47 8.14 1.20
C ARG A 61 8.06 7.55 1.02
N VAL A 62 7.94 6.62 0.09
CA VAL A 62 6.70 5.86 -0.12
C VAL A 62 6.39 5.04 1.13
N ALA A 63 5.14 5.05 1.56
CA ALA A 63 4.71 4.34 2.77
C ALA A 63 4.97 2.83 2.67
N PRO A 64 5.25 2.16 3.81
CA PRO A 64 5.51 0.71 3.79
C PRO A 64 4.32 -0.06 3.23
N GLY A 65 4.63 -1.02 2.35
CA GLY A 65 3.63 -1.88 1.72
C GLY A 65 3.03 -1.35 0.42
N LEU A 66 3.15 -0.07 0.07
CA LEU A 66 2.55 0.46 -1.16
C LEU A 66 3.21 -0.08 -2.43
N TYR A 67 4.53 -0.24 -2.42
CA TYR A 67 5.20 -0.93 -3.54
C TYR A 67 4.77 -2.39 -3.64
N ALA A 68 4.64 -3.10 -2.52
CA ALA A 68 4.19 -4.49 -2.52
C ALA A 68 2.76 -4.63 -3.05
N GLU A 69 1.87 -3.72 -2.68
CA GLU A 69 0.50 -3.69 -3.17
C GLU A 69 0.44 -3.43 -4.67
N LEU A 70 1.19 -2.45 -5.17
CA LEU A 70 1.27 -2.19 -6.61
C LEU A 70 1.82 -3.40 -7.36
N GLY A 71 2.84 -4.08 -6.81
CA GLY A 71 3.34 -5.34 -7.34
C GLY A 71 2.27 -6.41 -7.42
N THR A 72 1.44 -6.54 -6.38
CA THR A 72 0.32 -7.49 -6.35
C THR A 72 -0.73 -7.19 -7.41
N LEU A 73 -1.08 -5.92 -7.60
CA LEU A 73 -2.02 -5.50 -8.63
C LEU A 73 -1.49 -5.79 -10.05
N TYR A 74 -0.21 -5.58 -10.29
CA TYR A 74 0.42 -5.99 -11.55
C TYR A 74 0.43 -7.51 -11.74
N LEU A 75 0.68 -8.27 -10.69
CA LEU A 75 0.64 -9.74 -10.76
C LEU A 75 -0.77 -10.24 -11.12
N GLN A 76 -1.79 -9.68 -10.50
CA GLN A 76 -3.20 -10.01 -10.78
C GLN A 76 -3.62 -9.62 -12.20
N SER A 77 -3.07 -8.55 -12.74
CA SER A 77 -3.31 -8.14 -14.13
C SER A 77 -2.50 -8.91 -15.17
N GLY A 78 -1.73 -9.92 -14.75
CA GLY A 78 -0.95 -10.76 -15.67
C GLY A 78 0.39 -10.16 -16.10
N ALA A 79 0.93 -9.20 -15.32
CA ALA A 79 2.22 -8.57 -15.56
C ALA A 79 3.28 -8.95 -14.49
N PRO A 80 3.71 -10.22 -14.41
CA PRO A 80 4.60 -10.71 -13.36
C PRO A 80 5.97 -10.00 -13.34
N ASP A 81 6.49 -9.58 -14.48
CA ASP A 81 7.78 -8.87 -14.53
C ASP A 81 7.70 -7.52 -13.82
N LYS A 82 6.60 -6.78 -14.01
CA LYS A 82 6.34 -5.54 -13.27
C LYS A 82 6.16 -5.79 -11.77
N ALA A 83 5.49 -6.88 -11.41
CA ALA A 83 5.33 -7.28 -10.01
C ALA A 83 6.70 -7.49 -9.33
N VAL A 84 7.63 -8.18 -9.98
CA VAL A 84 9.00 -8.38 -9.48
C VAL A 84 9.71 -7.05 -9.24
N VAL A 85 9.57 -6.08 -10.15
CA VAL A 85 10.15 -4.74 -9.99
C VAL A 85 9.65 -4.05 -8.72
N PHE A 86 8.34 -4.04 -8.49
CA PHE A 86 7.76 -3.38 -7.32
C PHE A 86 8.01 -4.13 -6.01
N TYR A 87 7.98 -5.45 -6.01
CA TYR A 87 8.41 -6.23 -4.84
C TYR A 87 9.89 -6.01 -4.49
N SER A 88 10.75 -5.82 -5.49
CA SER A 88 12.15 -5.47 -5.26
C SER A 88 12.29 -4.08 -4.64
N ARG A 89 11.51 -3.10 -5.10
CA ARG A 89 11.49 -1.75 -4.50
C ARG A 89 11.03 -1.77 -3.05
N GLU A 90 10.00 -2.53 -2.73
CA GLU A 90 9.55 -2.71 -1.34
C GLU A 90 10.66 -3.32 -0.48
N ARG A 91 11.26 -4.43 -0.93
CA ARG A 91 12.36 -5.09 -0.26
C ARG A 91 13.53 -4.14 0.04
N ASP A 92 13.90 -3.32 -0.94
CA ASP A 92 15.08 -2.47 -0.86
C ASP A 92 14.79 -1.18 -0.05
N THR A 93 13.53 -0.73 0.00
CA THR A 93 13.10 0.43 0.78
C THR A 93 12.80 0.08 2.23
N TRP A 94 12.26 -1.11 2.47
CA TRP A 94 11.76 -1.57 3.77
C TRP A 94 12.40 -2.91 4.15
N PRO A 95 13.52 -2.89 4.92
CA PRO A 95 14.26 -4.10 5.31
C PRO A 95 13.40 -5.14 6.02
N GLU A 96 12.41 -4.71 6.80
CA GLU A 96 11.45 -5.58 7.49
C GLU A 96 10.59 -6.42 6.53
N SER A 97 10.38 -5.94 5.31
CA SER A 97 9.64 -6.65 4.25
C SER A 97 10.54 -7.61 3.45
N SER A 98 11.85 -7.59 3.64
CA SER A 98 12.84 -8.25 2.78
C SER A 98 12.61 -9.75 2.63
N GLY A 99 12.35 -10.46 3.72
CA GLY A 99 12.11 -11.91 3.68
C GLY A 99 10.88 -12.28 2.86
N PHE A 100 9.77 -11.58 3.08
CA PHE A 100 8.52 -11.85 2.38
C PHE A 100 8.60 -11.46 0.91
N MET A 101 9.15 -10.31 0.58
CA MET A 101 9.31 -9.87 -0.81
C MET A 101 10.23 -10.80 -1.60
N THR A 102 11.31 -11.26 -1.00
CA THR A 102 12.20 -12.25 -1.62
C THR A 102 11.47 -13.56 -1.92
N ALA A 103 10.63 -14.03 -1.02
CA ALA A 103 9.82 -15.24 -1.24
C ALA A 103 8.82 -15.06 -2.39
N MET A 104 8.16 -13.89 -2.47
CA MET A 104 7.24 -13.55 -3.56
C MET A 104 7.93 -13.52 -4.92
N ILE A 105 9.09 -12.88 -5.01
CA ILE A 105 9.89 -12.81 -6.24
C ILE A 105 10.28 -14.22 -6.71
N LYS A 106 10.87 -15.03 -5.82
CA LYS A 106 11.26 -16.41 -6.15
C LYS A 106 10.08 -17.27 -6.60
N ASN A 107 8.90 -17.05 -6.03
CA ASN A 107 7.69 -17.77 -6.43
C ASN A 107 7.28 -17.42 -7.87
N ILE A 108 7.34 -16.15 -8.24
CA ILE A 108 7.03 -15.69 -9.61
C ILE A 108 8.03 -16.27 -10.59
N GLU A 109 9.33 -16.14 -10.34
CA GLU A 109 10.41 -16.64 -11.20
C GLU A 109 10.26 -18.16 -11.46
N ARG A 110 10.01 -18.93 -10.40
CA ARG A 110 9.79 -20.38 -10.51
C ARG A 110 8.58 -20.73 -11.38
N ARG A 111 7.49 -19.97 -11.26
CA ARG A 111 6.29 -20.16 -12.10
C ARG A 111 6.55 -19.83 -13.57
N GLN A 112 7.34 -18.81 -13.84
CA GLN A 112 7.73 -18.43 -15.19
C GLN A 112 8.59 -19.52 -15.82
N GLN A 113 9.62 -20.02 -15.13
CA GLN A 113 10.46 -21.14 -15.59
C GLN A 113 9.63 -22.39 -15.91
N SER A 114 8.71 -22.79 -15.02
CA SER A 114 7.85 -23.95 -15.23
C SER A 114 6.90 -23.79 -16.43
N ARG A 115 6.55 -22.58 -16.82
CA ARG A 115 5.76 -22.31 -18.02
C ARG A 115 6.60 -22.46 -19.29
N GLU A 116 7.81 -21.92 -19.28
CA GLU A 116 8.74 -22.00 -20.40
C GLU A 116 9.14 -23.45 -20.72
N GLU A 117 9.35 -24.28 -19.68
CA GLU A 117 9.65 -25.71 -19.84
C GLU A 117 8.49 -26.50 -20.48
N LYS A 118 7.24 -26.11 -20.22
CA LYS A 118 6.06 -26.77 -20.78
C LYS A 118 5.76 -26.37 -22.22
N THR A 119 6.36 -25.30 -22.71
CA THR A 119 6.15 -24.79 -24.09
C THR A 119 7.23 -25.23 -25.07
N LYS A 120 8.25 -25.93 -24.59
CA LYS A 120 9.31 -26.57 -25.41
C LYS A 120 8.97 -28.02 -25.68
#